data_ea050dea2305967cecd0204bc74c2178
#
_entry.id   ea050dea2305967cecd0204bc74c2178
#
_cell.length_a   1.000
_cell.length_b   1.000
_cell.length_c   1.000
_cell.angle_alpha   90.00
_cell.angle_beta   90.00
_cell.angle_gamma   90.00
#
_symmetry.space_group_name_H-M   'P 1'
#
loop_
_entity.id
_entity.type
_entity.pdbx_description
1 polymer ?
#
loop_
_entity_poly.entity_id
_entity_poly.type
_entity_poly.pdbx_seq_one_letter_code
_entity_poly.pdbx_strand_id
1 'polypeptide(L)'
;MSFDCFQIDRIYGWEATPDGAFQESLAKQKRSVQREFEDRVQKTILAFSEQGLNSVLYYENKNFARNVSLVPTSAITGEGVPDMILLLVNLTQQRMSDRLMYLSELECTVLEVKVIEGLGTTIDVVLSNGILHEGDKIVVCGLNGPIVTQVRALLTPQPLRELRIKVRQCLLEFYTSLIPLGSPRTYTTSKSRRL
;
A
#
# COMPACT_ATOMS: atom_id res chain seq x y z
N MET A 1 1.83 -10.34 7.91
CA MET A 1 0.42 -9.94 7.99
C MET A 1 -0.19 -10.19 6.63
N SER A 2 -1.12 -11.09 6.53
CA SER A 2 -1.84 -11.35 5.29
C SER A 2 -3.19 -10.67 5.40
N PHE A 3 -3.44 -9.70 4.52
CA PHE A 3 -4.76 -9.09 4.36
C PHE A 3 -5.36 -9.75 3.13
N ASP A 4 -6.40 -10.52 3.32
CA ASP A 4 -7.12 -11.08 2.19
C ASP A 4 -8.31 -10.17 1.87
N CYS A 5 -8.29 -9.62 0.67
CA CYS A 5 -9.36 -8.76 0.19
C CYS A 5 -10.46 -9.64 -0.40
N PHE A 6 -11.51 -9.87 0.35
CA PHE A 6 -12.72 -10.46 -0.19
C PHE A 6 -13.40 -9.45 -1.10
N GLN A 7 -13.66 -9.81 -2.33
CA GLN A 7 -14.46 -9.01 -3.23
C GLN A 7 -15.95 -9.20 -2.87
N ILE A 8 -16.42 -8.46 -1.86
CA ILE A 8 -17.80 -8.55 -1.38
C ILE A 8 -18.83 -8.11 -2.41
N ASP A 9 -18.45 -7.23 -3.32
CA ASP A 9 -19.26 -6.76 -4.45
C ASP A 9 -19.66 -7.87 -5.43
N ARG A 10 -18.99 -9.02 -5.40
CA ARG A 10 -19.33 -10.20 -6.23
C ARG A 10 -20.39 -11.12 -5.61
N ILE A 11 -20.88 -10.81 -4.44
CA ILE A 11 -22.00 -11.56 -3.84
C ILE A 11 -23.29 -11.10 -4.53
N TYR A 12 -24.03 -12.04 -5.09
CA TYR A 12 -25.27 -11.73 -5.79
C TYR A 12 -26.28 -11.09 -4.85
N GLY A 13 -26.78 -9.92 -5.24
CA GLY A 13 -27.75 -9.16 -4.45
C GLY A 13 -27.17 -8.35 -3.29
N TRP A 14 -25.86 -8.15 -3.27
CA TRP A 14 -25.20 -7.24 -2.33
C TRP A 14 -25.64 -5.79 -2.58
N GLU A 15 -26.12 -5.13 -1.55
CA GLU A 15 -26.47 -3.70 -1.57
C GLU A 15 -25.26 -2.88 -1.10
N ALA A 16 -24.55 -2.27 -2.04
CA ALA A 16 -23.31 -1.56 -1.76
C ALA A 16 -23.56 -0.25 -0.98
N THR A 17 -22.72 0.00 0.02
CA THR A 17 -22.65 1.29 0.73
C THR A 17 -21.27 1.90 0.44
N PRO A 18 -21.17 2.89 -0.48
CA PRO A 18 -19.87 3.45 -0.87
C PRO A 18 -19.10 3.98 0.34
N ASP A 19 -17.82 3.60 0.43
CA ASP A 19 -16.87 3.99 1.49
C ASP A 19 -17.36 3.71 2.92
N GLY A 20 -18.34 2.81 3.09
CA GLY A 20 -18.91 2.46 4.37
C GLY A 20 -18.07 1.46 5.17
N ALA A 21 -18.30 1.44 6.49
CA ALA A 21 -17.77 0.39 7.35
C ALA A 21 -18.43 -0.95 7.01
N PHE A 22 -17.63 -2.03 6.98
CA PHE A 22 -18.12 -3.35 6.58
C PHE A 22 -19.29 -3.85 7.44
N GLN A 23 -19.22 -3.68 8.76
CA GLN A 23 -20.29 -4.15 9.67
C GLN A 23 -21.63 -3.46 9.40
N GLU A 24 -21.61 -2.17 9.08
CA GLU A 24 -22.82 -1.42 8.73
C GLU A 24 -23.40 -1.89 7.39
N SER A 25 -22.52 -2.14 6.42
CA SER A 25 -22.92 -2.69 5.12
C SER A 25 -23.53 -4.08 5.27
N LEU A 26 -22.93 -4.96 6.08
CA LEU A 26 -23.44 -6.31 6.33
C LEU A 26 -24.80 -6.29 7.02
N ALA A 27 -25.02 -5.39 7.97
CA ALA A 27 -26.28 -5.26 8.70
C ALA A 27 -27.46 -4.89 7.80
N LYS A 28 -27.22 -4.16 6.70
CA LYS A 28 -28.23 -3.78 5.71
C LYS A 28 -28.61 -4.92 4.76
N GLN A 29 -27.78 -5.95 4.66
CA GLN A 29 -27.96 -7.03 3.69
C GLN A 29 -29.13 -7.97 4.06
N LYS A 30 -29.73 -8.54 3.03
CA LYS A 30 -30.72 -9.58 3.18
C LYS A 30 -30.11 -10.84 3.80
N ARG A 31 -30.92 -11.60 4.54
CA ARG A 31 -30.45 -12.81 5.25
C ARG A 31 -29.83 -13.87 4.34
N SER A 32 -30.29 -13.95 3.07
CA SER A 32 -29.70 -14.86 2.08
C SER A 32 -28.27 -14.45 1.70
N VAL A 33 -28.04 -13.15 1.56
CA VAL A 33 -26.73 -12.56 1.20
C VAL A 33 -25.75 -12.71 2.38
N GLN A 34 -26.25 -12.51 3.61
CA GLN A 34 -25.43 -12.72 4.82
C GLN A 34 -24.95 -14.18 4.93
N ARG A 35 -25.82 -15.15 4.64
CA ARG A 35 -25.44 -16.57 4.63
C ARG A 35 -24.41 -16.88 3.55
N GLU A 36 -24.57 -16.36 2.35
CA GLU A 36 -23.57 -16.54 1.29
C GLU A 36 -22.22 -15.94 1.68
N PHE A 37 -22.23 -14.78 2.34
CA PHE A 37 -21.02 -14.20 2.90
C PHE A 37 -20.38 -15.12 3.95
N GLU A 38 -21.15 -15.61 4.92
CA GLU A 38 -20.67 -16.54 5.95
C GLU A 38 -20.05 -17.80 5.33
N ASP A 39 -20.70 -18.39 4.33
CA ASP A 39 -20.19 -19.57 3.62
C ASP A 39 -18.84 -19.29 2.93
N ARG A 40 -18.68 -18.11 2.32
CA ARG A 40 -17.42 -17.69 1.71
C ARG A 40 -16.31 -17.48 2.75
N VAL A 41 -16.64 -16.86 3.87
CA VAL A 41 -15.72 -16.68 5.00
C VAL A 41 -15.23 -18.03 5.51
N GLN A 42 -16.14 -19.00 5.73
CA GLN A 42 -15.77 -20.33 6.20
C GLN A 42 -14.84 -21.06 5.21
N LYS A 43 -15.12 -20.98 3.91
CA LYS A 43 -14.24 -21.55 2.89
C LYS A 43 -12.85 -20.92 2.92
N THR A 44 -12.77 -19.60 3.13
CA THR A 44 -11.48 -18.91 3.22
C THR A 44 -10.73 -19.29 4.51
N ILE A 45 -11.41 -19.37 5.64
CA ILE A 45 -10.81 -19.82 6.90
C ILE A 45 -10.25 -21.24 6.74
N LEU A 46 -11.00 -22.12 6.07
CA LEU A 46 -10.54 -23.48 5.81
C LEU A 46 -9.28 -23.49 4.93
N ALA A 47 -9.26 -22.71 3.86
CA ALA A 47 -8.09 -22.59 2.99
C ALA A 47 -6.85 -22.06 3.72
N PHE A 48 -7.00 -21.10 4.64
CA PHE A 48 -5.92 -20.63 5.50
C PHE A 48 -5.45 -21.72 6.46
N SER A 49 -6.39 -22.49 7.02
CA SER A 49 -6.07 -23.60 7.94
C SER A 49 -5.28 -24.71 7.24
N GLU A 50 -5.57 -25.00 5.97
CA GLU A 50 -4.80 -25.93 5.14
C GLU A 50 -3.34 -25.49 4.95
N GLN A 51 -3.08 -24.18 4.97
CA GLN A 51 -1.74 -23.60 4.94
C GLN A 51 -1.11 -23.47 6.34
N GLY A 52 -1.75 -23.99 7.38
CA GLY A 52 -1.28 -23.93 8.76
C GLY A 52 -1.44 -22.56 9.43
N LEU A 53 -2.30 -21.69 8.90
CA LEU A 53 -2.58 -20.37 9.43
C LEU A 53 -3.97 -20.34 10.08
N ASN A 54 -4.04 -19.91 11.34
CA ASN A 54 -5.32 -19.64 11.98
C ASN A 54 -5.82 -18.26 11.56
N SER A 55 -6.98 -18.18 10.95
CA SER A 55 -7.59 -16.94 10.50
C SER A 55 -8.96 -16.73 11.12
N VAL A 56 -9.30 -15.48 11.42
CA VAL A 56 -10.56 -15.07 12.03
C VAL A 56 -10.92 -13.68 11.48
N LEU A 57 -12.20 -13.36 11.41
CA LEU A 57 -12.66 -12.02 11.03
C LEU A 57 -12.10 -10.96 11.98
N TYR A 58 -11.74 -9.79 11.44
CA TYR A 58 -11.04 -8.74 12.18
C TYR A 58 -11.76 -8.27 13.45
N TYR A 59 -13.10 -8.22 13.43
CA TYR A 59 -13.92 -7.80 14.57
C TYR A 59 -14.11 -8.91 15.62
N GLU A 60 -13.86 -10.16 15.27
CA GLU A 60 -13.91 -11.30 16.19
C GLU A 60 -12.53 -11.65 16.76
N ASN A 61 -11.47 -11.09 16.17
CA ASN A 61 -10.11 -11.44 16.55
C ASN A 61 -9.71 -10.78 17.88
N LYS A 62 -9.64 -11.58 18.94
CA LYS A 62 -9.15 -11.18 20.26
C LYS A 62 -7.64 -11.37 20.42
N ASN A 63 -7.03 -12.17 19.57
CA ASN A 63 -5.61 -12.51 19.68
C ASN A 63 -4.85 -12.33 18.36
N PHE A 64 -4.43 -11.11 18.11
CA PHE A 64 -3.66 -10.75 16.92
C PHE A 64 -2.25 -11.39 16.85
N ALA A 65 -1.78 -12.04 17.93
CA ALA A 65 -0.49 -12.71 17.93
C ALA A 65 -0.54 -14.08 17.24
N ARG A 66 -1.67 -14.78 17.37
CA ARG A 66 -1.82 -16.15 16.87
C ARG A 66 -2.70 -16.23 15.63
N ASN A 67 -3.65 -15.31 15.50
CA ASN A 67 -4.64 -15.37 14.45
C ASN A 67 -4.38 -14.28 13.41
N VAL A 68 -4.56 -14.62 12.15
CA VAL A 68 -4.57 -13.68 11.02
C VAL A 68 -5.94 -13.04 10.95
N SER A 69 -5.97 -11.71 10.87
CA SER A 69 -7.24 -10.98 10.73
C SER A 69 -7.65 -10.93 9.26
N LEU A 70 -8.87 -11.36 9.00
CA LEU A 70 -9.52 -11.26 7.69
C LEU A 70 -10.38 -10.00 7.67
N VAL A 71 -10.17 -9.13 6.70
CA VAL A 71 -10.97 -7.92 6.51
C VAL A 71 -11.67 -8.01 5.15
N PRO A 72 -13.00 -8.12 5.13
CA PRO A 72 -13.76 -8.09 3.90
C PRO A 72 -13.75 -6.67 3.31
N THR A 73 -13.36 -6.55 2.04
CA THR A 73 -13.27 -5.26 1.35
C THR A 73 -13.79 -5.36 -0.08
N SER A 74 -14.19 -4.23 -0.64
CA SER A 74 -14.43 -4.08 -2.07
C SER A 74 -13.60 -2.93 -2.62
N ALA A 75 -12.81 -3.21 -3.63
CA ALA A 75 -12.02 -2.19 -4.32
C ALA A 75 -12.89 -1.28 -5.24
N ILE A 76 -14.10 -1.74 -5.60
CA ILE A 76 -15.01 -1.01 -6.50
C ILE A 76 -15.85 -0.03 -5.69
N THR A 77 -16.40 -0.46 -4.56
CA THR A 77 -17.31 0.33 -3.72
C THR A 77 -16.61 1.05 -2.58
N GLY A 78 -15.37 0.67 -2.25
CA GLY A 78 -14.62 1.21 -1.12
C GLY A 78 -15.05 0.65 0.25
N GLU A 79 -16.04 -0.25 0.28
CA GLU A 79 -16.51 -0.85 1.53
C GLU A 79 -15.43 -1.64 2.24
N GLY A 80 -15.37 -1.54 3.56
CA GLY A 80 -14.40 -2.22 4.42
C GLY A 80 -12.97 -1.67 4.33
N VAL A 81 -12.66 -0.76 3.40
CA VAL A 81 -11.35 -0.11 3.30
C VAL A 81 -11.06 0.74 4.55
N PRO A 82 -12.01 1.51 5.10
CA PRO A 82 -11.80 2.22 6.36
C PRO A 82 -11.45 1.28 7.52
N ASP A 83 -12.13 0.13 7.61
CA ASP A 83 -11.87 -0.87 8.66
C ASP A 83 -10.48 -1.48 8.52
N MET A 84 -10.05 -1.77 7.28
CA MET A 84 -8.71 -2.27 7.00
C MET A 84 -7.63 -1.26 7.41
N ILE A 85 -7.82 0.02 7.09
CA ILE A 85 -6.88 1.09 7.46
C ILE A 85 -6.84 1.25 8.99
N LEU A 86 -8.00 1.26 9.64
CA LEU A 86 -8.09 1.35 11.11
C LEU A 86 -7.36 0.18 11.78
N LEU A 87 -7.58 -1.03 11.30
CA LEU A 87 -6.88 -2.22 11.80
C LEU A 87 -5.37 -2.11 11.60
N LEU A 88 -4.94 -1.67 10.41
CA LEU A 88 -3.52 -1.46 10.10
C LEU A 88 -2.88 -0.46 11.07
N VAL A 89 -3.51 0.69 11.27
CA VAL A 89 -3.01 1.74 12.19
C VAL A 89 -2.92 1.22 13.62
N ASN A 90 -3.96 0.55 14.12
CA ASN A 90 -3.98 -0.01 15.47
C ASN A 90 -2.87 -1.05 15.68
N LEU A 91 -2.70 -1.98 14.74
CA LEU A 91 -1.66 -3.00 14.82
C LEU A 91 -0.25 -2.40 14.72
N THR A 92 -0.09 -1.38 13.89
CA THR A 92 1.17 -0.67 13.71
C THR A 92 1.56 0.06 15.00
N GLN A 93 0.64 0.79 15.62
CA GLN A 93 0.87 1.50 16.87
C GLN A 93 1.17 0.56 18.04
N GLN A 94 0.50 -0.59 18.10
CA GLN A 94 0.66 -1.54 19.20
C GLN A 94 1.93 -2.39 19.10
N ARG A 95 2.42 -2.70 17.89
CA ARG A 95 3.48 -3.69 17.69
C ARG A 95 4.73 -3.17 17.03
N MET A 96 4.63 -2.06 16.31
CA MET A 96 5.71 -1.55 15.47
C MET A 96 6.07 -0.10 15.80
N SER A 97 5.58 0.44 16.93
CA SER A 97 5.88 1.82 17.35
C SER A 97 7.39 2.09 17.34
N ASP A 98 8.17 1.19 17.95
CA ASP A 98 9.62 1.37 18.06
C ASP A 98 10.35 1.31 16.71
N ARG A 99 9.81 0.53 15.76
CA ARG A 99 10.39 0.40 14.42
C ARG A 99 9.98 1.53 13.48
N LEU A 100 8.90 2.21 13.79
CA LEU A 100 8.36 3.31 12.99
C LEU A 100 8.68 4.68 13.55
N MET A 101 9.43 4.72 14.67
CA MET A 101 9.94 5.99 15.20
C MET A 101 10.83 6.65 14.16
N TYR A 102 10.59 7.93 13.95
CA TYR A 102 11.41 8.74 13.05
C TYR A 102 12.86 8.78 13.56
N LEU A 103 13.77 8.33 12.71
CA LEU A 103 15.19 8.48 12.89
C LEU A 103 15.67 9.65 12.03
N SER A 104 16.53 10.51 12.61
CA SER A 104 17.12 11.64 11.87
C SER A 104 18.18 11.19 10.85
N GLU A 105 18.63 9.94 10.98
CA GLU A 105 19.58 9.35 10.05
C GLU A 105 18.93 9.03 8.70
N LEU A 106 19.66 9.30 7.62
CA LEU A 106 19.19 9.02 6.27
C LEU A 106 19.17 7.51 6.02
N GLU A 107 18.00 6.96 5.85
CA GLU A 107 17.80 5.57 5.44
C GLU A 107 17.02 5.54 4.12
N CYS A 108 17.71 5.07 3.08
CA CYS A 108 17.19 5.07 1.72
C CYS A 108 17.50 3.75 1.03
N THR A 109 16.46 3.09 0.52
CA THR A 109 16.61 1.81 -0.19
C THR A 109 16.49 2.03 -1.69
N VAL A 110 17.49 1.57 -2.45
CA VAL A 110 17.46 1.58 -3.91
C VAL A 110 16.62 0.41 -4.41
N LEU A 111 15.59 0.70 -5.20
CA LEU A 111 14.71 -0.31 -5.80
C LEU A 111 15.19 -0.71 -7.19
N GLU A 112 15.52 0.26 -8.02
CA GLU A 112 15.88 0.03 -9.42
C GLU A 112 16.89 1.07 -9.91
N VAL A 113 17.71 0.68 -10.87
CA VAL A 113 18.65 1.55 -11.55
C VAL A 113 18.32 1.54 -13.04
N LYS A 114 17.99 2.70 -13.59
CA LYS A 114 17.62 2.88 -15.00
C LYS A 114 18.54 3.89 -15.67
N VAL A 115 18.78 3.69 -16.95
CA VAL A 115 19.41 4.73 -17.80
C VAL A 115 18.29 5.35 -18.64
N ILE A 116 18.03 6.62 -18.39
CA ILE A 116 17.00 7.38 -19.15
C ILE A 116 17.72 8.30 -20.12
N GLU A 117 17.33 8.20 -21.39
CA GLU A 117 17.87 9.04 -22.46
C GLU A 117 17.65 10.54 -22.12
N GLY A 118 18.69 11.33 -22.21
CA GLY A 118 18.68 12.75 -21.85
C GLY A 118 18.90 13.07 -20.37
N LEU A 119 18.53 12.15 -19.46
CA LEU A 119 18.73 12.33 -18.02
C LEU A 119 19.96 11.57 -17.47
N GLY A 120 20.36 10.49 -18.16
CA GLY A 120 21.45 9.62 -17.74
C GLY A 120 21.02 8.55 -16.76
N THR A 121 21.94 8.11 -15.90
CA THR A 121 21.64 7.09 -14.90
C THR A 121 20.76 7.66 -13.79
N THR A 122 19.61 7.07 -13.61
CA THR A 122 18.65 7.38 -12.55
C THR A 122 18.51 6.18 -11.62
N ILE A 123 18.25 6.45 -10.37
CA ILE A 123 17.97 5.41 -9.36
C ILE A 123 16.60 5.68 -8.73
N ASP A 124 15.77 4.67 -8.69
CA ASP A 124 14.49 4.72 -7.99
C ASP A 124 14.73 4.30 -6.54
N VAL A 125 14.33 5.15 -5.61
CA VAL A 125 14.64 4.95 -4.19
C VAL A 125 13.39 5.14 -3.32
N VAL A 126 13.33 4.38 -2.23
CA VAL A 126 12.38 4.60 -1.14
C VAL A 126 13.12 5.21 0.04
N LEU A 127 12.76 6.43 0.38
CA LEU A 127 13.27 7.12 1.56
C LEU A 127 12.41 6.73 2.77
N SER A 128 12.98 5.94 3.67
CA SER A 128 12.31 5.49 4.91
C SER A 128 12.46 6.52 6.02
N ASN A 129 13.65 7.07 6.20
CA ASN A 129 13.96 8.04 7.24
C ASN A 129 14.89 9.13 6.70
N GLY A 130 14.86 10.29 7.36
CA GLY A 130 15.70 11.43 7.03
C GLY A 130 15.13 12.33 5.93
N ILE A 131 15.93 13.27 5.50
CA ILE A 131 15.57 14.24 4.45
C ILE A 131 16.69 14.23 3.41
N LEU A 132 16.33 14.26 2.14
CA LEU A 132 17.24 14.30 1.02
C LEU A 132 17.00 15.58 0.21
N HIS A 133 18.08 16.33 -0.07
CA HIS A 133 18.02 17.53 -0.88
C HIS A 133 18.80 17.36 -2.19
N GLU A 134 18.46 18.18 -3.17
CA GLU A 134 19.28 18.32 -4.37
C GLU A 134 20.63 18.94 -3.99
N GLY A 135 21.71 18.37 -4.52
CA GLY A 135 23.06 18.78 -4.18
C GLY A 135 23.72 17.98 -3.05
N ASP A 136 22.97 17.15 -2.33
CA ASP A 136 23.53 16.31 -1.27
C ASP A 136 24.51 15.29 -1.82
N LYS A 137 25.59 15.05 -1.07
CA LYS A 137 26.54 13.97 -1.36
C LYS A 137 25.99 12.68 -0.77
N ILE A 138 25.83 11.67 -1.61
CA ILE A 138 25.34 10.35 -1.22
C ILE A 138 26.36 9.28 -1.55
N VAL A 139 26.33 8.19 -0.77
CA VAL A 139 27.10 6.99 -1.03
C VAL A 139 26.11 5.88 -1.39
N VAL A 140 26.27 5.30 -2.56
CA VAL A 140 25.42 4.20 -3.05
C VAL A 140 26.27 2.96 -3.16
N CYS A 141 25.76 1.83 -2.67
CA CYS A 141 26.39 0.54 -2.83
C CYS A 141 26.32 0.09 -4.29
N GLY A 142 27.46 -0.02 -4.97
CA GLY A 142 27.57 -0.55 -6.33
C GLY A 142 28.17 -1.95 -6.35
N LEU A 143 28.04 -2.65 -7.48
CA LEU A 143 28.59 -4.01 -7.65
C LEU A 143 30.13 -4.06 -7.47
N ASN A 144 30.82 -2.98 -7.83
CA ASN A 144 32.30 -2.87 -7.74
C ASN A 144 32.75 -2.04 -6.54
N GLY A 145 31.91 -1.85 -5.53
CA GLY A 145 32.22 -1.06 -4.34
C GLY A 145 31.35 0.20 -4.19
N PRO A 146 31.59 1.00 -3.15
CA PRO A 146 30.81 2.17 -2.85
C PRO A 146 31.03 3.27 -3.92
N ILE A 147 29.96 3.88 -4.39
CA ILE A 147 29.97 4.97 -5.36
C ILE A 147 29.59 6.24 -4.62
N VAL A 148 30.54 7.17 -4.50
CA VAL A 148 30.28 8.51 -3.95
C VAL A 148 29.80 9.42 -5.10
N THR A 149 28.62 10.00 -4.94
CA THR A 149 28.03 10.86 -5.96
C THR A 149 27.21 11.99 -5.33
N GLN A 150 26.82 12.96 -6.14
CA GLN A 150 25.97 14.07 -5.71
C GLN A 150 24.61 13.94 -6.38
N VAL A 151 23.56 14.22 -5.62
CA VAL A 151 22.18 14.28 -6.13
C VAL A 151 22.06 15.48 -7.06
N ARG A 152 21.70 15.26 -8.31
CA ARG A 152 21.55 16.33 -9.30
C ARG A 152 20.14 16.91 -9.32
N ALA A 153 19.17 16.02 -9.24
CA ALA A 153 17.76 16.36 -9.23
C ALA A 153 16.97 15.28 -8.49
N LEU A 154 15.91 15.69 -7.84
CA LEU A 154 14.91 14.82 -7.23
C LEU A 154 13.70 14.77 -8.17
N LEU A 155 13.44 13.60 -8.72
CA LEU A 155 12.35 13.39 -9.67
C LEU A 155 11.21 12.62 -8.97
N THR A 156 10.00 13.03 -9.22
CA THR A 156 8.82 12.26 -8.78
C THR A 156 8.43 11.31 -9.91
N PRO A 157 8.25 10.00 -9.63
CA PRO A 157 7.80 9.06 -10.64
C PRO A 157 6.42 9.48 -11.16
N GLN A 158 6.20 9.27 -12.46
CA GLN A 158 4.88 9.50 -13.03
C GLN A 158 3.87 8.53 -12.39
N PRO A 159 2.64 8.98 -12.09
CA PRO A 159 1.61 8.11 -11.57
C PRO A 159 1.41 6.94 -12.54
N LEU A 160 1.33 5.72 -12.00
CA LEU A 160 1.08 4.52 -12.78
C LEU A 160 -0.24 4.72 -13.55
N ARG A 161 -0.15 4.91 -14.84
CA ARG A 161 -1.32 4.88 -15.71
C ARG A 161 -1.76 3.42 -15.79
N GLU A 162 -2.94 3.11 -15.32
CA GLU A 162 -3.58 1.84 -15.68
C GLU A 162 -3.60 1.74 -17.20
N LEU A 163 -3.00 0.69 -17.74
CA LEU A 163 -2.99 0.39 -19.18
C LEU A 163 -4.39 0.09 -19.74
N ARG A 164 -5.41 0.07 -18.90
CA ARG A 164 -6.80 0.00 -19.32
C ARG A 164 -7.22 1.36 -19.87
N ILE A 165 -7.40 1.41 -21.16
CA ILE A 165 -7.99 2.55 -21.85
C ILE A 165 -9.42 2.75 -21.31
N LYS A 166 -9.57 3.55 -20.27
CA LYS A 166 -10.87 4.10 -19.93
C LYS A 166 -11.19 5.18 -20.95
N VAL A 167 -12.09 4.84 -21.86
CA VAL A 167 -12.77 5.81 -22.74
C VAL A 167 -13.59 6.73 -21.83
N ARG A 168 -12.93 7.73 -21.24
CA ARG A 168 -13.52 8.99 -20.79
C ARG A 168 -12.41 9.95 -20.39
N GLN A 169 -12.00 10.70 -21.35
CA GLN A 169 -11.33 11.99 -21.19
C GLN A 169 -12.31 12.93 -20.48
N CYS A 170 -12.09 13.16 -19.19
CA CYS A 170 -12.44 14.37 -18.46
C CYS A 170 -12.31 14.12 -16.97
N LEU A 171 -11.31 14.70 -16.36
CA LEU A 171 -11.09 14.98 -14.93
C LEU A 171 -9.65 14.72 -14.50
N LEU A 172 -8.69 15.29 -15.22
CA LEU A 172 -7.26 15.13 -14.91
C LEU A 172 -6.60 16.40 -14.38
N GLU A 173 -7.37 17.38 -13.91
CA GLU A 173 -6.78 18.63 -13.40
C GLU A 173 -6.96 18.88 -11.89
N PHE A 174 -7.52 17.96 -11.11
CA PHE A 174 -7.81 18.22 -9.68
C PHE A 174 -6.96 17.47 -8.65
N TYR A 175 -5.98 16.67 -9.03
CA TYR A 175 -5.20 15.84 -8.08
C TYR A 175 -3.77 16.31 -7.78
N THR A 176 -3.36 17.48 -8.21
CA THR A 176 -2.01 18.00 -7.89
C THR A 176 -1.91 18.82 -6.59
N SER A 177 -2.99 19.01 -5.85
CA SER A 177 -2.97 19.88 -4.67
C SER A 177 -3.25 19.24 -3.30
N LEU A 178 -3.45 17.93 -3.22
CA LEU A 178 -3.74 17.27 -1.94
C LEU A 178 -2.94 15.96 -1.80
N ILE A 179 -1.64 16.07 -1.56
CA ILE A 179 -0.87 14.94 -1.02
C ILE A 179 -0.84 15.13 0.49
N PRO A 180 -1.51 14.27 1.29
CA PRO A 180 -1.38 14.29 2.74
C PRO A 180 0.07 13.93 3.12
N LEU A 181 0.63 14.69 4.05
CA LEU A 181 1.88 14.39 4.74
C LEU A 181 1.81 12.95 5.30
N GLY A 182 2.57 12.03 4.74
CA GLY A 182 2.65 10.66 5.26
C GLY A 182 2.80 9.53 4.25
N SER A 183 2.73 9.80 2.95
CA SER A 183 3.04 8.75 1.96
C SER A 183 4.55 8.58 1.80
N PRO A 184 5.09 7.35 1.70
CA PRO A 184 6.50 7.14 1.36
C PRO A 184 6.76 7.79 0.00
N ARG A 185 7.67 8.76 -0.01
CA ARG A 185 8.06 9.46 -1.24
C ARG A 185 9.08 8.60 -1.97
N THR A 186 8.75 8.19 -3.17
CA THR A 186 9.71 7.63 -4.10
C THR A 186 10.42 8.78 -4.82
N TYR A 187 11.74 8.81 -4.73
CA TYR A 187 12.55 9.81 -5.39
C TYR A 187 13.47 9.13 -6.40
N THR A 188 13.65 9.74 -7.56
CA THR A 188 14.55 9.25 -8.60
C THR A 188 15.72 10.20 -8.72
N THR A 189 16.94 9.71 -8.59
CA THR A 189 18.15 10.53 -8.73
C THR A 189 18.85 10.26 -10.07
N SER A 190 19.27 11.28 -10.78
CA SER A 190 19.97 11.14 -12.05
C SER A 190 21.46 11.45 -11.93
N LYS A 191 22.31 10.57 -12.45
CA LYS A 191 23.75 10.79 -12.59
C LYS A 191 24.11 10.82 -14.06
N SER A 192 24.55 11.97 -14.60
CA SER A 192 25.22 11.97 -15.90
C SER A 192 26.71 11.65 -15.68
N ARG A 193 27.23 10.60 -16.29
CA ARG A 193 28.67 10.50 -16.59
C ARG A 193 28.96 11.46 -17.72
N ARG A 194 29.82 12.42 -17.48
CA ARG A 194 30.62 12.96 -18.59
C ARG A 194 31.80 12.01 -18.75
N LEU A 195 31.99 11.55 -19.95
CA LEU A 195 33.25 11.00 -20.44
C LEU A 195 34.27 12.13 -20.52
#